data_4c42440d8836d91bef6ccaf0f2843289
#
_entry.id   4c42440d8836d91bef6ccaf0f2843289
#
_cell.length_a   1.000
_cell.length_b   1.000
_cell.length_c   1.000
_cell.angle_alpha   90.00
_cell.angle_beta   90.00
_cell.angle_gamma   90.00
#
_symmetry.space_group_name_H-M   'P 1'
#
loop_
_entity.id
_entity.type
_entity.pdbx_description
1 polymer ?
#
loop_
_entity_poly.entity_id
_entity_poly.type
_entity_poly.pdbx_seq_one_letter_code
_entity_poly.pdbx_strand_id
1 'polypeptide(L)'
;MTKKLVLLFSVVLFIGSLFFFAYPEKKEEQPAETLTAGALAGQVKEASRLYKRLAKTLEADQVKLCFEGEELACDREQMIFYLPVDMDLEEWEAGTFSNVDDSIEILPMKDYTLLDKQETVAQGLQIPFLAWNREGGTCRKVYVVFTGLPVVKMETTANLDIDTVFAGAVSFYEACGQEDWVLTSVFEAHERGQTTRAYPKKGYRVNLVDVTSTGISRKNKQSVLGMRKSDSWIFYAIYSDGTKVRDKFNTELWAGIGAEDTPYDAYFGTKMKYVELVVNGEYRGLYGIFEPVDKTQLAITDEEYLYKRTYGRALSQELFDSAGPDDYLTVLGMEIKGKKGNGTSLDWKQLRQFIAITEEEDEEFAQDAQQLLDLDNVADIWIYLQFLYGEDNIYKNMFFAFKKDTDGYQGYKLYLVPWDTDLTWGNVYEDSKEELYVKWVPENADRYLEWPLLDRLIELDVGGIRERIKDRWTELRSGILSEESMNEIFTECTHQVQDSGAFTRDAARWPDSRHDADYDGMKQFMKERTEFLDKMIQQ
;
A
#
# COMPACT_ATOMS: atom_id res chain seq x y z
N MET A 1 14.75 22.10 20.29
CA MET A 1 13.42 22.27 20.92
C MET A 1 12.54 23.32 20.25
N THR A 2 13.09 24.42 19.72
CA THR A 2 12.32 25.55 19.14
C THR A 2 11.65 25.27 17.80
N LYS A 3 12.23 24.47 16.90
CA LYS A 3 11.61 24.16 15.59
C LYS A 3 10.40 23.22 15.68
N LYS A 4 10.42 22.24 16.59
CA LYS A 4 9.25 21.36 16.84
C LYS A 4 8.05 22.13 17.44
N LEU A 5 8.34 23.16 18.25
CA LEU A 5 7.29 23.96 18.89
C LEU A 5 6.56 24.86 17.88
N VAL A 6 7.29 25.44 16.91
CA VAL A 6 6.71 26.29 15.87
C VAL A 6 5.88 25.47 14.88
N LEU A 7 6.34 24.26 14.50
CA LEU A 7 5.59 23.35 13.65
C LEU A 7 4.28 22.89 14.33
N LEU A 8 4.36 22.59 15.63
CA LEU A 8 3.19 22.19 16.42
C LEU A 8 2.14 23.32 16.54
N PHE A 9 2.59 24.58 16.70
CA PHE A 9 1.70 25.73 16.79
C PHE A 9 0.98 26.03 15.44
N SER A 10 1.68 25.86 14.33
CA SER A 10 1.10 26.02 12.99
C SER A 10 0.08 24.90 12.67
N VAL A 11 0.37 23.67 13.07
CA VAL A 11 -0.54 22.52 12.92
C VAL A 11 -1.77 22.67 13.80
N VAL A 12 -1.61 23.10 15.05
CA VAL A 12 -2.75 23.32 15.97
C VAL A 12 -3.66 24.46 15.49
N LEU A 13 -3.11 25.54 14.92
CA LEU A 13 -3.91 26.63 14.33
C LEU A 13 -4.62 26.18 13.04
N PHE A 14 -3.98 25.37 12.21
CA PHE A 14 -4.58 24.83 10.99
C PHE A 14 -5.67 23.81 11.31
N ILE A 15 -5.42 22.90 12.25
CA ILE A 15 -6.40 21.92 12.74
C ILE A 15 -7.55 22.62 13.47
N GLY A 16 -7.30 23.66 14.25
CA GLY A 16 -8.33 24.45 14.91
C GLY A 16 -9.29 25.10 13.91
N SER A 17 -8.80 25.52 12.74
CA SER A 17 -9.67 26.05 11.66
C SER A 17 -10.43 24.95 10.92
N LEU A 18 -9.91 23.72 10.83
CA LEU A 18 -10.62 22.58 10.24
C LEU A 18 -11.69 22.00 11.16
N PHE A 19 -11.46 21.94 12.48
CA PHE A 19 -12.44 21.39 13.43
C PHE A 19 -13.57 22.37 13.81
N PHE A 20 -13.44 23.67 13.57
CA PHE A 20 -14.53 24.62 13.85
C PHE A 20 -15.65 24.56 12.82
N PHE A 21 -15.48 23.85 11.71
CA PHE A 21 -16.45 23.77 10.62
C PHE A 21 -17.12 22.41 10.40
N ALA A 22 -16.87 21.39 11.21
CA ALA A 22 -17.36 20.05 10.92
C ALA A 22 -17.94 19.32 12.13
N TYR A 23 -19.14 19.69 12.56
CA TYR A 23 -20.11 18.75 13.12
C TYR A 23 -21.54 19.23 12.79
N PRO A 24 -22.09 18.83 11.64
CA PRO A 24 -23.54 18.87 11.46
C PRO A 24 -24.18 17.74 12.29
N GLU A 25 -25.31 18.04 12.91
CA GLU A 25 -26.15 17.05 13.59
C GLU A 25 -26.54 15.94 12.61
N LYS A 26 -26.41 14.65 13.05
CA LYS A 26 -26.84 13.47 12.29
C LYS A 26 -28.31 13.61 11.87
N LYS A 27 -28.57 13.62 10.57
CA LYS A 27 -29.89 13.39 9.99
C LYS A 27 -30.12 11.88 9.85
N GLU A 28 -31.34 11.43 10.15
CA GLU A 28 -31.78 10.04 9.96
C GLU A 28 -31.64 9.64 8.46
N GLU A 29 -31.06 8.47 8.24
CA GLU A 29 -30.71 7.94 6.93
C GLU A 29 -31.90 7.42 6.16
N GLN A 30 -31.98 7.82 4.90
CA GLN A 30 -32.72 7.11 3.87
C GLN A 30 -31.70 6.32 2.99
N PRO A 31 -32.07 5.14 2.47
CA PRO A 31 -31.19 4.38 1.60
C PRO A 31 -30.79 5.20 0.37
N ALA A 32 -29.54 5.04 -0.09
CA ALA A 32 -29.01 5.75 -1.24
C ALA A 32 -29.96 5.60 -2.45
N GLU A 33 -30.57 6.69 -2.86
CA GLU A 33 -31.39 6.73 -4.07
C GLU A 33 -30.45 6.76 -5.28
N THR A 34 -30.79 6.00 -6.32
CA THR A 34 -30.08 6.04 -7.59
C THR A 34 -30.64 7.13 -8.49
N LEU A 35 -29.78 7.77 -9.29
CA LEU A 35 -30.20 8.78 -10.25
C LEU A 35 -30.70 8.10 -11.53
N THR A 36 -31.93 8.39 -11.90
CA THR A 36 -32.47 7.94 -13.18
C THR A 36 -31.85 8.71 -14.35
N ALA A 37 -31.71 8.04 -15.50
CA ALA A 37 -31.20 8.66 -16.71
C ALA A 37 -31.97 9.93 -17.09
N GLY A 38 -31.24 11.04 -17.30
CA GLY A 38 -31.84 12.34 -17.63
C GLY A 38 -32.28 13.17 -16.41
N ALA A 39 -32.03 12.72 -15.18
CA ALA A 39 -32.40 13.42 -13.96
C ALA A 39 -31.83 14.85 -13.86
N LEU A 40 -30.67 15.10 -14.46
CA LEU A 40 -29.97 16.38 -14.37
C LEU A 40 -30.25 17.35 -15.51
N ALA A 41 -31.13 17.00 -16.46
CA ALA A 41 -31.39 17.80 -17.67
C ALA A 41 -31.81 19.26 -17.39
N GLY A 42 -32.54 19.49 -16.32
CA GLY A 42 -32.96 20.83 -15.88
C GLY A 42 -31.76 21.69 -15.42
N GLN A 43 -30.93 21.13 -14.57
CA GLN A 43 -29.73 21.79 -14.04
C GLN A 43 -28.71 22.08 -15.15
N VAL A 44 -28.50 21.17 -16.11
CA VAL A 44 -27.65 21.36 -17.27
C VAL A 44 -28.08 22.52 -18.15
N LYS A 45 -29.39 22.68 -18.38
CA LYS A 45 -29.94 23.83 -19.12
C LYS A 45 -29.68 25.15 -18.39
N GLU A 46 -29.86 25.16 -17.07
CA GLU A 46 -29.59 26.34 -16.24
C GLU A 46 -28.11 26.70 -16.23
N ALA A 47 -27.25 25.75 -15.97
CA ALA A 47 -25.79 25.92 -15.99
C ALA A 47 -25.32 26.51 -17.34
N SER A 48 -25.83 25.99 -18.45
CA SER A 48 -25.51 26.48 -19.80
C SER A 48 -25.97 27.91 -20.03
N ARG A 49 -27.14 28.30 -19.53
CA ARG A 49 -27.67 29.67 -19.61
C ARG A 49 -26.82 30.63 -18.78
N LEU A 50 -26.49 30.25 -17.54
CA LEU A 50 -25.69 31.07 -16.62
C LEU A 50 -24.25 31.25 -17.17
N TYR A 51 -23.61 30.18 -17.61
CA TYR A 51 -22.27 30.25 -18.15
C TYR A 51 -22.11 31.22 -19.35
N LYS A 52 -23.16 31.38 -20.17
CA LYS A 52 -23.17 32.35 -21.30
C LYS A 52 -23.29 33.79 -20.84
N ARG A 53 -23.84 34.05 -19.66
CA ARG A 53 -24.25 35.40 -19.20
C ARG A 53 -23.32 35.98 -18.15
N LEU A 54 -22.70 35.13 -17.32
CA LEU A 54 -21.92 35.55 -16.17
C LEU A 54 -20.45 35.80 -16.51
N ALA A 55 -19.82 36.67 -15.74
CA ALA A 55 -18.37 36.87 -15.79
C ALA A 55 -17.62 35.63 -15.28
N LYS A 56 -16.56 35.21 -15.98
CA LYS A 56 -15.78 33.99 -15.67
C LYS A 56 -14.57 34.32 -14.80
N THR A 57 -14.82 35.04 -13.72
CA THR A 57 -13.78 35.61 -12.83
C THR A 57 -13.88 35.11 -11.40
N LEU A 58 -14.67 34.07 -11.12
CA LEU A 58 -14.68 33.42 -9.81
C LEU A 58 -13.31 32.78 -9.58
N GLU A 59 -12.64 33.15 -8.48
CA GLU A 59 -11.30 32.68 -8.16
C GLU A 59 -11.28 31.17 -7.80
N ALA A 60 -10.19 30.48 -8.15
CA ALA A 60 -10.08 29.03 -7.99
C ALA A 60 -10.13 28.60 -6.51
N ASP A 61 -9.55 29.38 -5.62
CA ASP A 61 -9.48 29.13 -4.17
C ASP A 61 -10.83 29.28 -3.47
N GLN A 62 -11.80 29.95 -4.11
CA GLN A 62 -13.17 30.07 -3.60
C GLN A 62 -14.01 28.80 -3.90
N VAL A 63 -13.56 27.95 -4.85
CA VAL A 63 -14.28 26.74 -5.22
C VAL A 63 -13.73 25.54 -4.45
N LYS A 64 -14.53 25.08 -3.48
CA LYS A 64 -14.29 23.88 -2.68
C LYS A 64 -15.50 22.98 -2.82
N LEU A 65 -15.45 22.12 -3.83
CA LEU A 65 -16.56 21.25 -4.19
C LEU A 65 -16.77 20.18 -3.13
N CYS A 66 -18.02 20.01 -2.70
CA CYS A 66 -18.45 18.97 -1.80
C CYS A 66 -19.43 18.01 -2.49
N PHE A 67 -19.43 16.77 -2.06
CA PHE A 67 -20.48 15.79 -2.36
C PHE A 67 -21.04 15.26 -1.03
N GLU A 68 -22.36 15.33 -0.85
CA GLU A 68 -23.04 14.96 0.41
C GLU A 68 -22.41 15.64 1.65
N GLY A 69 -21.97 16.89 1.52
CA GLY A 69 -21.37 17.68 2.59
C GLY A 69 -19.86 17.47 2.79
N GLU A 70 -19.26 16.44 2.19
CA GLU A 70 -17.82 16.15 2.31
C GLU A 70 -17.01 16.85 1.21
N GLU A 71 -15.99 17.65 1.60
CA GLU A 71 -15.13 18.39 0.68
C GLU A 71 -14.22 17.44 -0.10
N LEU A 72 -14.39 17.37 -1.42
CA LEU A 72 -13.65 16.46 -2.30
C LEU A 72 -12.15 16.82 -2.42
N ALA A 73 -11.35 15.80 -2.69
CA ALA A 73 -9.96 15.98 -3.09
C ALA A 73 -9.87 16.67 -4.46
N CYS A 74 -8.99 17.66 -4.61
CA CYS A 74 -8.90 18.50 -5.80
C CYS A 74 -7.46 18.64 -6.28
N ASP A 75 -7.25 18.45 -7.58
CA ASP A 75 -6.10 19.03 -8.28
C ASP A 75 -6.40 20.50 -8.55
N ARG A 76 -5.74 21.40 -7.81
CA ARG A 76 -6.03 22.84 -7.83
C ARG A 76 -5.58 23.52 -9.11
N GLU A 77 -4.53 23.01 -9.73
CA GLU A 77 -4.01 23.59 -10.98
C GLU A 77 -4.99 23.34 -12.12
N GLN A 78 -5.51 22.13 -12.21
CA GLN A 78 -6.44 21.72 -13.27
C GLN A 78 -7.91 21.95 -12.91
N MET A 79 -8.21 22.27 -11.64
CA MET A 79 -9.59 22.36 -11.09
C MET A 79 -10.36 21.06 -11.33
N ILE A 80 -9.73 19.92 -11.05
CA ILE A 80 -10.33 18.59 -11.14
C ILE A 80 -10.58 18.07 -9.73
N PHE A 81 -11.81 17.71 -9.44
CA PHE A 81 -12.25 17.11 -8.20
C PHE A 81 -12.46 15.61 -8.42
N TYR A 82 -12.03 14.79 -7.48
CA TYR A 82 -12.09 13.34 -7.57
C TYR A 82 -13.19 12.82 -6.65
N LEU A 83 -14.13 12.05 -7.20
CA LEU A 83 -15.22 11.41 -6.46
C LEU A 83 -15.13 9.91 -6.67
N PRO A 84 -14.78 9.12 -5.65
CA PRO A 84 -14.83 7.67 -5.73
C PRO A 84 -16.27 7.17 -5.77
N VAL A 85 -16.55 6.24 -6.69
CA VAL A 85 -17.86 5.63 -6.90
C VAL A 85 -17.79 4.11 -6.78
N ASP A 86 -18.89 3.49 -6.40
CA ASP A 86 -18.99 2.04 -6.30
C ASP A 86 -19.12 1.42 -7.70
N MET A 87 -18.07 0.69 -8.13
CA MET A 87 -18.02 0.06 -9.45
C MET A 87 -18.91 -1.19 -9.57
N ASP A 88 -19.40 -1.73 -8.45
CA ASP A 88 -20.33 -2.85 -8.45
C ASP A 88 -21.78 -2.42 -8.76
N LEU A 89 -22.06 -1.11 -8.68
CA LEU A 89 -23.35 -0.53 -9.04
C LEU A 89 -23.35 -0.08 -10.51
N GLU A 90 -24.35 -0.53 -11.28
CA GLU A 90 -24.51 -0.11 -12.67
C GLU A 90 -24.96 1.34 -12.80
N GLU A 91 -25.82 1.81 -11.87
CA GLU A 91 -26.39 3.16 -11.87
C GLU A 91 -25.51 4.14 -11.09
N TRP A 92 -25.66 5.43 -11.39
CA TRP A 92 -25.01 6.50 -10.65
C TRP A 92 -25.67 6.69 -9.28
N GLU A 93 -24.85 6.83 -8.24
CA GLU A 93 -25.32 7.16 -6.90
C GLU A 93 -25.96 8.54 -6.88
N ALA A 94 -27.11 8.65 -6.22
CA ALA A 94 -27.75 9.91 -5.96
C ALA A 94 -26.95 10.68 -4.90
N GLY A 95 -26.85 11.99 -5.10
CA GLY A 95 -26.20 12.86 -4.13
C GLY A 95 -26.16 14.30 -4.62
N THR A 96 -25.88 15.19 -3.68
CA THR A 96 -25.92 16.64 -3.92
C THR A 96 -24.52 17.21 -3.96
N PHE A 97 -24.17 17.83 -5.09
CA PHE A 97 -22.98 18.66 -5.19
C PHE A 97 -23.25 20.05 -4.61
N SER A 98 -22.37 20.50 -3.74
CA SER A 98 -22.40 21.83 -3.12
C SER A 98 -20.99 22.44 -3.06
N ASN A 99 -20.88 23.64 -2.55
CA ASN A 99 -19.58 24.26 -2.23
C ASN A 99 -19.52 24.55 -0.73
N VAL A 100 -18.35 24.59 -0.14
CA VAL A 100 -18.15 24.97 1.27
C VAL A 100 -18.73 26.35 1.58
N ASP A 101 -18.61 27.31 0.65
CA ASP A 101 -19.28 28.61 0.71
C ASP A 101 -20.66 28.49 0.05
N ASP A 102 -21.72 28.60 0.83
CA ASP A 102 -23.11 28.47 0.37
C ASP A 102 -23.55 29.56 -0.64
N SER A 103 -22.79 30.65 -0.78
CA SER A 103 -23.03 31.67 -1.81
C SER A 103 -22.66 31.16 -3.22
N ILE A 104 -21.93 30.07 -3.31
CA ILE A 104 -21.50 29.44 -4.56
C ILE A 104 -22.31 28.16 -4.80
N GLU A 105 -23.14 28.18 -5.83
CA GLU A 105 -23.92 27.04 -6.29
C GLU A 105 -23.12 26.20 -7.30
N ILE A 106 -23.26 24.87 -7.21
CA ILE A 106 -22.62 23.92 -8.11
C ILE A 106 -23.68 23.27 -8.99
N LEU A 107 -23.51 23.40 -10.30
CA LEU A 107 -24.45 22.85 -11.28
C LEU A 107 -23.71 21.98 -12.32
N PRO A 108 -24.19 20.78 -12.65
CA PRO A 108 -23.62 19.98 -13.73
C PRO A 108 -23.84 20.70 -15.08
N MET A 109 -22.80 20.72 -15.91
CA MET A 109 -22.88 21.24 -17.28
C MET A 109 -23.10 20.13 -18.33
N LYS A 110 -23.04 18.87 -17.90
CA LYS A 110 -23.33 17.68 -18.69
C LYS A 110 -24.15 16.74 -17.83
N ASP A 111 -25.20 16.16 -18.41
CA ASP A 111 -25.99 15.13 -17.74
C ASP A 111 -25.22 13.80 -17.81
N TYR A 112 -24.45 13.51 -16.76
CA TYR A 112 -23.63 12.31 -16.69
C TYR A 112 -24.48 11.05 -16.43
N THR A 113 -25.71 11.18 -15.98
CA THR A 113 -26.62 10.04 -15.79
C THR A 113 -27.04 9.37 -17.11
N LEU A 114 -26.78 10.04 -18.24
CA LEU A 114 -26.97 9.49 -19.60
C LEU A 114 -25.72 8.75 -20.11
N LEU A 115 -24.64 8.76 -19.37
CA LEU A 115 -23.39 8.08 -19.74
C LEU A 115 -23.35 6.70 -19.10
N ASP A 116 -22.71 5.76 -19.79
CA ASP A 116 -22.31 4.51 -19.18
C ASP A 116 -21.29 4.78 -18.05
N LYS A 117 -21.59 4.28 -16.85
CA LYS A 117 -20.80 4.55 -15.65
C LYS A 117 -19.42 3.90 -15.74
N GLN A 118 -19.39 2.61 -16.12
CA GLN A 118 -18.15 1.82 -16.22
C GLN A 118 -17.22 2.47 -17.25
N GLU A 119 -17.73 2.80 -18.43
CA GLU A 119 -16.93 3.44 -19.48
C GLU A 119 -16.47 4.84 -19.07
N THR A 120 -17.31 5.63 -18.42
CA THR A 120 -16.99 6.98 -17.94
C THR A 120 -15.84 6.96 -16.93
N VAL A 121 -15.86 6.02 -16.00
CA VAL A 121 -14.82 5.85 -14.98
C VAL A 121 -13.53 5.32 -15.62
N ALA A 122 -13.60 4.25 -16.40
CA ALA A 122 -12.43 3.64 -17.05
C ALA A 122 -11.68 4.62 -17.98
N GLN A 123 -12.41 5.46 -18.70
CA GLN A 123 -11.82 6.50 -19.56
C GLN A 123 -11.37 7.74 -18.77
N GLY A 124 -11.70 7.86 -17.49
CA GLY A 124 -11.37 9.03 -16.66
C GLY A 124 -11.97 10.32 -17.19
N LEU A 125 -13.22 10.26 -17.67
CA LEU A 125 -13.87 11.42 -18.28
C LEU A 125 -14.01 12.58 -17.30
N GLN A 126 -13.59 13.75 -17.71
CA GLN A 126 -13.74 14.99 -16.96
C GLN A 126 -15.14 15.57 -17.19
N ILE A 127 -16.04 15.39 -16.23
CA ILE A 127 -17.40 15.89 -16.31
C ILE A 127 -17.42 17.37 -15.88
N PRO A 128 -17.87 18.29 -16.77
CA PRO A 128 -17.84 19.71 -16.46
C PRO A 128 -18.98 20.10 -15.52
N PHE A 129 -18.65 20.91 -14.51
CA PHE A 129 -19.57 21.58 -13.60
C PHE A 129 -19.36 23.09 -13.62
N LEU A 130 -20.38 23.84 -13.29
CA LEU A 130 -20.36 25.28 -13.12
C LEU A 130 -20.42 25.62 -11.63
N ALA A 131 -19.37 26.24 -11.12
CA ALA A 131 -19.39 26.94 -9.84
C ALA A 131 -19.88 28.38 -10.11
N TRP A 132 -20.99 28.76 -9.50
CA TRP A 132 -21.66 30.06 -9.72
C TRP A 132 -21.84 30.79 -8.39
N ASN A 133 -21.19 31.95 -8.25
CA ASN A 133 -21.43 32.85 -7.14
C ASN A 133 -22.70 33.67 -7.42
N ARG A 134 -23.76 33.44 -6.63
CA ARG A 134 -25.08 34.08 -6.81
C ARG A 134 -25.03 35.58 -6.59
N GLU A 135 -24.31 36.03 -5.57
CA GLU A 135 -24.23 37.45 -5.18
C GLU A 135 -23.29 38.25 -6.09
N GLY A 136 -22.11 37.67 -6.39
CA GLY A 136 -21.10 38.35 -7.21
C GLY A 136 -21.37 38.31 -8.71
N GLY A 137 -22.30 37.50 -9.19
CA GLY A 137 -22.57 37.32 -10.62
C GLY A 137 -21.41 36.76 -11.41
N THR A 138 -20.52 36.04 -10.76
CA THR A 138 -19.31 35.42 -11.33
C THR A 138 -19.41 33.90 -11.38
N CYS A 139 -18.68 33.27 -12.25
CA CYS A 139 -18.65 31.82 -12.34
C CYS A 139 -17.28 31.27 -12.75
N ARG A 140 -17.08 30.00 -12.50
CA ARG A 140 -15.94 29.21 -12.96
C ARG A 140 -16.41 27.84 -13.42
N LYS A 141 -15.82 27.34 -14.48
CA LYS A 141 -15.97 25.94 -14.91
C LYS A 141 -14.95 25.10 -14.17
N VAL A 142 -15.39 24.01 -13.57
CA VAL A 142 -14.58 23.01 -12.89
C VAL A 142 -14.92 21.62 -13.42
N TYR A 143 -14.17 20.62 -13.04
CA TYR A 143 -14.38 19.26 -13.51
C TYR A 143 -14.48 18.27 -12.36
N VAL A 144 -15.33 17.27 -12.50
CA VAL A 144 -15.37 16.10 -11.64
C VAL A 144 -14.91 14.90 -12.45
N VAL A 145 -13.98 14.15 -11.89
CA VAL A 145 -13.58 12.82 -12.34
C VAL A 145 -14.14 11.81 -11.36
N PHE A 146 -14.99 10.93 -11.86
CA PHE A 146 -15.44 9.77 -11.12
C PHE A 146 -14.36 8.69 -11.22
N THR A 147 -13.98 8.09 -10.10
CA THR A 147 -12.95 7.06 -10.03
C THR A 147 -13.45 5.80 -9.34
N GLY A 148 -13.05 4.63 -9.81
CA GLY A 148 -13.35 3.34 -9.18
C GLY A 148 -12.42 2.99 -8.02
N LEU A 149 -11.48 3.86 -7.63
CA LEU A 149 -10.59 3.66 -6.49
C LEU A 149 -10.89 4.66 -5.36
N PRO A 150 -10.67 4.27 -4.11
CA PRO A 150 -10.63 5.20 -2.99
C PRO A 150 -9.64 6.34 -3.27
N VAL A 151 -9.96 7.53 -2.76
CA VAL A 151 -9.11 8.72 -2.89
C VAL A 151 -8.55 9.08 -1.53
N VAL A 152 -7.29 9.49 -1.49
CA VAL A 152 -6.66 9.99 -0.27
C VAL A 152 -6.22 11.43 -0.49
N LYS A 153 -6.66 12.32 0.39
CA LYS A 153 -6.28 13.73 0.42
C LYS A 153 -5.37 13.98 1.61
N MET A 154 -4.14 14.44 1.35
CA MET A 154 -3.21 14.87 2.39
C MET A 154 -2.97 16.37 2.27
N GLU A 155 -3.10 17.08 3.39
CA GLU A 155 -2.85 18.52 3.46
C GLU A 155 -1.88 18.84 4.57
N THR A 156 -0.82 19.59 4.24
CA THR A 156 0.21 20.03 5.18
C THR A 156 0.75 21.40 4.78
N THR A 157 1.11 22.20 5.76
CA THR A 157 1.81 23.48 5.53
C THR A 157 3.33 23.32 5.55
N ALA A 158 3.83 22.13 5.86
CA ALA A 158 5.26 21.86 5.87
C ALA A 158 5.78 21.66 4.45
N ASN A 159 7.06 21.99 4.25
CA ASN A 159 7.76 21.61 3.05
C ASN A 159 7.95 20.07 3.03
N LEU A 160 7.67 19.43 1.91
CA LEU A 160 7.79 17.98 1.71
C LEU A 160 9.25 17.60 1.39
N ASP A 161 10.21 18.08 2.20
CA ASP A 161 11.62 17.75 2.02
C ASP A 161 11.98 16.37 2.59
N ILE A 162 12.90 15.71 1.90
CA ILE A 162 13.26 14.29 1.98
C ILE A 162 13.57 13.79 3.41
N ASP A 163 14.14 14.59 4.28
CA ASP A 163 14.66 14.14 5.58
C ASP A 163 13.87 14.68 6.77
N THR A 164 12.71 15.27 6.55
CA THR A 164 11.91 15.87 7.63
C THR A 164 10.63 15.09 7.86
N VAL A 165 10.27 14.93 9.13
CA VAL A 165 8.91 14.55 9.51
C VAL A 165 8.01 15.76 9.34
N PHE A 166 6.94 15.60 8.57
CA PHE A 166 5.90 16.60 8.39
C PHE A 166 4.57 16.11 8.95
N ALA A 167 3.70 17.02 9.29
CA ALA A 167 2.40 16.72 9.86
C ALA A 167 1.28 17.50 9.15
N GLY A 168 0.07 16.98 9.23
CA GLY A 168 -1.09 17.59 8.57
C GLY A 168 -2.38 16.84 8.82
N ALA A 169 -3.36 17.07 7.94
CA ALA A 169 -4.61 16.34 7.91
C ALA A 169 -4.65 15.37 6.73
N VAL A 170 -5.22 14.19 6.94
CA VAL A 170 -5.45 13.18 5.91
C VAL A 170 -6.92 12.77 5.93
N SER A 171 -7.52 12.70 4.75
CA SER A 171 -8.87 12.15 4.56
C SER A 171 -8.79 10.99 3.57
N PHE A 172 -9.46 9.89 3.92
CA PHE A 172 -9.62 8.70 3.10
C PHE A 172 -11.07 8.68 2.66
N TYR A 173 -11.29 8.71 1.36
CA TYR A 173 -12.61 8.68 0.73
C TYR A 173 -12.82 7.30 0.12
N GLU A 174 -13.74 6.53 0.67
CA GLU A 174 -14.22 5.28 0.06
C GLU A 174 -15.29 5.59 -0.98
N ALA A 175 -15.91 4.58 -1.60
CA ALA A 175 -16.97 4.84 -2.56
C ALA A 175 -18.12 5.63 -1.92
N CYS A 176 -18.56 6.70 -2.57
CA CYS A 176 -19.69 7.51 -2.09
C CYS A 176 -20.98 6.66 -2.07
N GLY A 177 -21.96 7.13 -1.27
CA GLY A 177 -23.22 6.39 -1.07
C GLY A 177 -23.18 5.35 0.05
N GLN A 178 -22.02 5.10 0.66
CA GLN A 178 -21.88 4.28 1.86
C GLN A 178 -21.94 5.15 3.13
N GLU A 179 -22.35 4.55 4.23
CA GLU A 179 -22.28 5.21 5.54
C GLU A 179 -20.81 5.47 5.92
N ASP A 180 -20.52 6.66 6.45
CA ASP A 180 -19.17 7.05 6.88
C ASP A 180 -18.06 6.87 5.79
N TRP A 181 -18.39 7.17 4.52
CA TRP A 181 -17.49 7.02 3.38
C TRP A 181 -16.22 7.89 3.42
N VAL A 182 -16.11 8.79 4.40
CA VAL A 182 -14.93 9.64 4.62
C VAL A 182 -14.38 9.47 6.03
N LEU A 183 -13.15 8.99 6.12
CA LEU A 183 -12.40 8.94 7.37
C LEU A 183 -11.35 10.06 7.39
N THR A 184 -11.42 10.97 8.35
CA THR A 184 -10.43 12.05 8.51
C THR A 184 -9.61 11.86 9.79
N SER A 185 -8.31 12.11 9.71
CA SER A 185 -7.37 12.06 10.84
C SER A 185 -6.25 13.09 10.70
N VAL A 186 -5.57 13.35 11.80
CA VAL A 186 -4.27 14.02 11.79
C VAL A 186 -3.19 12.98 11.55
N PHE A 187 -2.11 13.38 10.88
CA PHE A 187 -0.98 12.49 10.62
C PHE A 187 0.38 13.16 10.89
N GLU A 188 1.36 12.31 11.16
CA GLU A 188 2.79 12.59 10.98
C GLU A 188 3.32 11.65 9.90
N ALA A 189 4.09 12.18 8.96
CA ALA A 189 4.65 11.40 7.86
C ALA A 189 6.08 11.79 7.54
N HIS A 190 6.77 10.88 6.85
CA HIS A 190 8.07 11.13 6.23
C HIS A 190 8.18 10.33 4.93
N GLU A 191 9.03 10.79 4.02
CA GLU A 191 9.36 10.00 2.84
C GLU A 191 10.06 8.71 3.24
N ARG A 192 9.68 7.61 2.57
CA ARG A 192 10.26 6.28 2.81
C ARG A 192 10.86 5.68 1.55
N GLY A 193 11.64 4.62 1.75
CA GLY A 193 12.34 3.86 0.73
C GLY A 193 13.85 4.00 0.89
N GLN A 194 14.59 3.18 0.19
CA GLN A 194 16.04 3.32 0.02
C GLN A 194 16.31 3.85 -1.39
N THR A 195 16.31 2.96 -2.37
CA THR A 195 16.47 3.23 -3.78
C THR A 195 15.33 4.08 -4.33
N THR A 196 14.09 3.77 -3.95
CA THR A 196 12.87 4.45 -4.41
C THR A 196 12.79 5.93 -4.01
N ARG A 197 13.60 6.40 -3.05
CA ARG A 197 13.72 7.84 -2.71
C ARG A 197 14.32 8.66 -3.85
N ALA A 198 15.04 8.04 -4.78
CA ALA A 198 15.57 8.72 -5.96
C ALA A 198 14.49 9.02 -7.02
N TYR A 199 13.37 8.28 -7.02
CA TYR A 199 12.29 8.51 -7.97
C TYR A 199 11.53 9.81 -7.70
N PRO A 200 10.98 10.47 -8.74
CA PRO A 200 10.20 11.71 -8.58
C PRO A 200 8.89 11.47 -7.82
N LYS A 201 8.26 10.30 -8.00
CA LYS A 201 7.06 9.88 -7.29
C LYS A 201 7.44 9.23 -5.96
N LYS A 202 7.15 9.91 -4.85
CA LYS A 202 7.62 9.55 -3.51
C LYS A 202 6.65 8.62 -2.78
N GLY A 203 7.21 7.64 -2.06
CA GLY A 203 6.47 6.87 -1.08
C GLY A 203 6.54 7.50 0.32
N TYR A 204 5.53 7.23 1.17
CA TYR A 204 5.45 7.82 2.51
C TYR A 204 5.21 6.76 3.57
N ARG A 205 5.76 6.98 4.77
CA ARG A 205 5.29 6.37 6.00
C ARG A 205 4.38 7.35 6.68
N VAL A 206 3.11 7.00 6.86
CA VAL A 206 2.08 7.84 7.45
C VAL A 206 1.66 7.25 8.79
N ASN A 207 1.77 8.03 9.87
CA ASN A 207 1.31 7.64 11.19
C ASN A 207 0.12 8.51 11.57
N LEU A 208 -1.03 7.90 11.83
CA LEU A 208 -2.22 8.59 12.31
C LEU A 208 -2.03 8.92 13.80
N VAL A 209 -2.36 10.15 14.17
CA VAL A 209 -2.14 10.67 15.51
C VAL A 209 -3.33 11.48 16.01
N ASP A 210 -3.53 11.47 17.34
CA ASP A 210 -4.42 12.38 18.03
C ASP A 210 -3.61 13.52 18.65
N VAL A 211 -4.06 14.74 18.46
CA VAL A 211 -3.49 15.91 19.12
C VAL A 211 -4.27 16.19 20.40
N THR A 212 -3.57 16.16 21.54
CA THR A 212 -4.15 16.50 22.84
C THR A 212 -4.11 18.01 23.08
N SER A 213 -4.87 18.49 24.06
CA SER A 213 -4.84 19.90 24.50
C SER A 213 -3.45 20.38 24.93
N THR A 214 -2.54 19.47 25.25
CA THR A 214 -1.13 19.76 25.58
C THR A 214 -0.21 19.72 24.36
N GLY A 215 -0.75 19.46 23.15
CA GLY A 215 0.02 19.31 21.92
C GLY A 215 0.82 18.00 21.81
N ILE A 216 0.58 17.04 22.71
CA ILE A 216 1.24 15.74 22.67
C ILE A 216 0.47 14.83 21.71
N SER A 217 1.15 14.40 20.66
CA SER A 217 0.63 13.41 19.71
C SER A 217 0.50 12.03 20.38
N ARG A 218 -0.65 11.41 20.24
CA ARG A 218 -0.91 10.00 20.60
C ARG A 218 -1.20 9.21 19.34
N LYS A 219 -0.99 7.89 19.40
CA LYS A 219 -1.34 6.98 18.32
C LYS A 219 -2.86 6.92 18.13
N ASN A 220 -3.34 7.24 16.94
CA ASN A 220 -4.73 7.12 16.55
C ASN A 220 -4.90 5.88 15.67
N LYS A 221 -5.33 4.75 16.27
CA LYS A 221 -5.54 3.50 15.54
C LYS A 221 -6.89 3.50 14.85
N GLN A 222 -6.88 3.55 13.55
CA GLN A 222 -8.07 3.49 12.68
C GLN A 222 -8.02 2.26 11.78
N SER A 223 -9.19 1.78 11.37
CA SER A 223 -9.34 0.87 10.23
C SER A 223 -9.42 1.74 8.97
N VAL A 224 -8.44 1.62 8.10
CA VAL A 224 -8.38 2.37 6.84
C VAL A 224 -8.73 1.42 5.71
N LEU A 225 -9.71 1.77 4.87
CA LEU A 225 -10.13 0.99 3.70
C LEU A 225 -10.45 -0.49 4.04
N GLY A 226 -11.11 -0.72 5.16
CA GLY A 226 -11.45 -2.07 5.64
C GLY A 226 -10.28 -2.92 6.13
N MET A 227 -9.06 -2.38 6.18
CA MET A 227 -7.89 -3.07 6.73
C MET A 227 -7.89 -3.03 8.26
N ARG A 228 -7.01 -3.83 8.92
CA ARG A 228 -6.93 -3.90 10.38
C ARG A 228 -6.70 -2.53 11.02
N LYS A 229 -7.13 -2.35 12.28
CA LYS A 229 -6.84 -1.12 13.03
C LYS A 229 -5.34 -0.93 13.25
N SER A 230 -4.79 0.13 12.67
CA SER A 230 -3.40 0.55 12.82
C SER A 230 -3.28 2.06 12.92
N ASP A 231 -2.24 2.52 13.61
CA ASP A 231 -1.84 3.92 13.59
C ASP A 231 -0.78 4.20 12.51
N SER A 232 -0.33 3.20 11.76
CA SER A 232 0.78 3.34 10.84
C SER A 232 0.51 2.67 9.51
N TRP A 233 0.73 3.40 8.41
CA TRP A 233 0.42 3.00 7.05
C TRP A 233 1.57 3.33 6.12
N ILE A 234 1.74 2.54 5.06
CA ILE A 234 2.75 2.76 4.04
C ILE A 234 2.06 3.12 2.74
N PHE A 235 2.35 4.31 2.24
CA PHE A 235 1.89 4.77 0.93
C PHE A 235 2.99 4.49 -0.08
N TYR A 236 2.77 3.46 -0.87
CA TYR A 236 3.71 2.95 -1.85
C TYR A 236 3.42 3.54 -3.23
N ALA A 237 4.45 4.10 -3.85
CA ALA A 237 4.29 4.87 -5.09
C ALA A 237 4.08 4.03 -6.35
N ILE A 238 4.35 2.74 -6.33
CA ILE A 238 4.26 1.80 -7.46
C ILE A 238 4.94 2.34 -8.73
N TYR A 239 6.12 2.97 -8.57
CA TYR A 239 6.78 3.68 -9.67
C TYR A 239 7.48 2.74 -10.64
N SER A 240 8.18 1.73 -10.13
CA SER A 240 9.03 0.79 -10.88
C SER A 240 8.28 -0.37 -11.53
N ASP A 241 7.11 -0.72 -11.04
CA ASP A 241 6.29 -1.79 -11.60
C ASP A 241 5.46 -1.29 -12.80
N GLY A 242 5.78 -1.73 -14.01
CA GLY A 242 5.07 -1.35 -15.23
C GLY A 242 3.62 -1.83 -15.30
N THR A 243 3.32 -2.97 -14.66
CA THR A 243 1.96 -3.52 -14.58
C THR A 243 1.11 -2.89 -13.47
N LYS A 244 1.75 -2.31 -12.45
CA LYS A 244 1.14 -1.78 -11.23
C LYS A 244 0.46 -2.83 -10.33
N VAL A 245 0.58 -4.14 -10.62
CA VAL A 245 -0.16 -5.19 -9.92
C VAL A 245 0.70 -6.18 -9.13
N ARG A 246 2.04 -6.22 -9.33
CA ARG A 246 2.90 -7.26 -8.74
C ARG A 246 2.77 -7.36 -7.23
N ASP A 247 2.98 -6.27 -6.50
CA ASP A 247 2.89 -6.28 -5.04
C ASP A 247 1.48 -6.63 -4.54
N LYS A 248 0.43 -6.10 -5.18
CA LYS A 248 -0.96 -6.42 -4.81
C LYS A 248 -1.25 -7.91 -5.02
N PHE A 249 -0.92 -8.44 -6.18
CA PHE A 249 -1.10 -9.85 -6.52
C PHE A 249 -0.30 -10.75 -5.56
N ASN A 250 0.96 -10.42 -5.32
CA ASN A 250 1.82 -11.17 -4.41
C ASN A 250 1.32 -11.18 -2.97
N THR A 251 0.80 -10.05 -2.48
CA THR A 251 0.22 -10.00 -1.12
C THR A 251 -1.03 -10.86 -1.00
N GLU A 252 -1.87 -10.94 -2.02
CA GLU A 252 -3.04 -11.83 -2.03
C GLU A 252 -2.63 -13.31 -2.07
N LEU A 253 -1.63 -13.66 -2.89
CA LEU A 253 -1.09 -15.02 -2.91
C LEU A 253 -0.50 -15.41 -1.55
N TRP A 254 0.33 -14.55 -0.94
CA TRP A 254 0.89 -14.83 0.37
C TRP A 254 -0.19 -14.95 1.46
N ALA A 255 -1.23 -14.12 1.38
CA ALA A 255 -2.36 -14.21 2.29
C ALA A 255 -3.04 -15.59 2.24
N GLY A 256 -3.19 -16.14 1.04
CA GLY A 256 -3.76 -17.48 0.87
C GLY A 256 -2.82 -18.61 1.28
N ILE A 257 -1.50 -18.45 1.05
CA ILE A 257 -0.50 -19.46 1.44
C ILE A 257 -0.33 -19.50 2.96
N GLY A 258 -0.08 -18.37 3.61
CA GLY A 258 0.26 -18.31 5.03
C GLY A 258 -0.92 -18.33 6.00
N ALA A 259 -2.16 -18.31 5.51
CA ALA A 259 -3.34 -18.20 6.38
C ALA A 259 -3.61 -19.46 7.20
N GLU A 260 -3.22 -20.64 6.70
CA GLU A 260 -3.57 -21.92 7.31
C GLU A 260 -2.53 -22.42 8.33
N ASP A 261 -1.27 -22.02 8.20
CA ASP A 261 -0.16 -22.57 8.95
C ASP A 261 0.37 -21.69 10.09
N THR A 262 -0.32 -20.62 10.44
CA THR A 262 0.09 -19.78 11.56
C THR A 262 -0.52 -20.30 12.87
N PRO A 263 0.28 -20.86 13.80
CA PRO A 263 -0.22 -21.39 15.08
C PRO A 263 -0.69 -20.29 16.04
N TYR A 264 -0.55 -19.05 15.65
CA TYR A 264 -0.96 -17.87 16.41
C TYR A 264 -2.08 -17.17 15.63
N ASP A 265 -3.02 -16.55 16.33
CA ASP A 265 -4.00 -15.63 15.73
C ASP A 265 -3.30 -14.39 15.09
N ALA A 266 -2.29 -14.66 14.27
CA ALA A 266 -1.43 -13.69 13.65
C ALA A 266 -1.37 -13.94 12.13
N TYR A 267 -1.50 -12.89 11.39
CA TYR A 267 -1.41 -12.91 9.94
C TYR A 267 0.02 -12.59 9.52
N PHE A 268 0.75 -13.57 8.99
CA PHE A 268 2.14 -13.41 8.57
C PHE A 268 2.26 -12.84 7.15
N GLY A 269 1.89 -11.58 6.98
CA GLY A 269 1.95 -10.93 5.70
C GLY A 269 1.47 -9.49 5.79
N THR A 270 1.14 -8.91 4.65
CA THR A 270 0.57 -7.58 4.57
C THR A 270 -0.61 -7.59 3.60
N LYS A 271 -1.52 -6.63 3.76
CA LYS A 271 -2.57 -6.34 2.79
C LYS A 271 -2.29 -5.03 2.10
N MET A 272 -2.69 -4.93 0.85
CA MET A 272 -2.58 -3.73 0.04
C MET A 272 -3.95 -3.31 -0.50
N LYS A 273 -4.23 -2.01 -0.46
CA LYS A 273 -5.37 -1.40 -1.16
C LYS A 273 -4.87 -0.32 -2.11
N TYR A 274 -5.40 -0.30 -3.33
CA TYR A 274 -5.13 0.78 -4.26
C TYR A 274 -5.88 2.05 -3.87
N VAL A 275 -5.26 3.19 -4.09
CA VAL A 275 -5.85 4.51 -3.92
C VAL A 275 -5.32 5.49 -4.96
N GLU A 276 -6.02 6.58 -5.17
CA GLU A 276 -5.49 7.76 -5.83
C GLU A 276 -5.12 8.81 -4.79
N LEU A 277 -3.92 9.36 -4.88
CA LEU A 277 -3.38 10.29 -3.87
C LEU A 277 -3.37 11.72 -4.38
N VAL A 278 -3.89 12.65 -3.56
CA VAL A 278 -3.78 14.09 -3.75
C VAL A 278 -3.06 14.69 -2.55
N VAL A 279 -1.99 15.45 -2.78
CA VAL A 279 -1.20 16.10 -1.72
C VAL A 279 -1.14 17.60 -1.96
N ASN A 280 -1.61 18.38 -0.99
CA ASN A 280 -1.66 19.85 -1.06
C ASN A 280 -2.34 20.39 -2.32
N GLY A 281 -3.37 19.70 -2.79
CA GLY A 281 -4.09 20.07 -4.02
C GLY A 281 -3.31 19.77 -5.30
N GLU A 282 -2.41 18.82 -5.28
CA GLU A 282 -1.74 18.28 -6.46
C GLU A 282 -2.00 16.78 -6.57
N TYR A 283 -2.53 16.33 -7.70
CA TYR A 283 -2.74 14.92 -7.97
C TYR A 283 -1.41 14.18 -8.08
N ARG A 284 -1.23 13.12 -7.30
CA ARG A 284 0.00 12.32 -7.23
C ARG A 284 -0.11 10.96 -7.91
N GLY A 285 -1.28 10.58 -8.40
CA GLY A 285 -1.50 9.33 -9.14
C GLY A 285 -1.89 8.14 -8.29
N LEU A 286 -1.70 6.95 -8.85
CA LEU A 286 -2.03 5.65 -8.26
C LEU A 286 -1.01 5.26 -7.19
N TYR A 287 -1.48 4.92 -6.00
CA TYR A 287 -0.68 4.43 -4.88
C TYR A 287 -1.25 3.11 -4.34
N GLY A 288 -0.39 2.36 -3.65
CA GLY A 288 -0.82 1.27 -2.78
C GLY A 288 -0.71 1.68 -1.33
N ILE A 289 -1.74 1.46 -0.52
CA ILE A 289 -1.64 1.56 0.93
C ILE A 289 -1.44 0.18 1.50
N PHE A 290 -0.30 -0.02 2.18
CA PHE A 290 0.03 -1.27 2.84
C PHE A 290 -0.18 -1.21 4.35
N GLU A 291 -0.64 -2.31 4.92
CA GLU A 291 -0.46 -2.61 6.33
C GLU A 291 1.03 -2.87 6.61
N PRO A 292 1.64 -2.24 7.61
CA PRO A 292 3.02 -2.56 7.95
C PRO A 292 3.12 -3.95 8.59
N VAL A 293 4.17 -4.69 8.25
CA VAL A 293 4.59 -5.84 9.08
C VAL A 293 5.18 -5.29 10.36
N ASP A 294 4.49 -5.52 11.47
CA ASP A 294 4.85 -5.00 12.79
C ASP A 294 4.47 -5.96 13.93
N LYS A 295 4.80 -5.58 15.16
CA LYS A 295 4.46 -6.32 16.37
C LYS A 295 2.99 -6.68 16.50
N THR A 296 2.11 -5.75 16.13
CA THR A 296 0.66 -5.92 16.31
C THR A 296 0.13 -6.95 15.32
N GLN A 297 0.59 -6.87 14.06
CA GLN A 297 0.20 -7.80 13.03
C GLN A 297 0.64 -9.23 13.35
N LEU A 298 1.90 -9.39 13.77
CA LEU A 298 2.49 -10.70 14.07
C LEU A 298 2.26 -11.16 15.51
N ALA A 299 1.42 -10.45 16.27
CA ALA A 299 1.16 -10.74 17.69
C ALA A 299 2.46 -10.92 18.51
N ILE A 300 3.47 -10.07 18.28
CA ILE A 300 4.76 -10.13 18.98
C ILE A 300 4.62 -9.56 20.38
N THR A 301 4.88 -10.37 21.39
CA THR A 301 4.86 -10.01 22.81
C THR A 301 6.15 -9.28 23.22
N ASP A 302 6.21 -8.80 24.47
CA ASP A 302 7.41 -8.14 25.01
C ASP A 302 8.60 -9.10 25.22
N GLU A 303 8.36 -10.41 25.19
CA GLU A 303 9.40 -11.44 25.33
C GLU A 303 9.84 -12.04 24.00
N GLU A 304 9.25 -11.61 22.89
CA GLU A 304 9.51 -12.07 21.53
C GLU A 304 10.25 -11.01 20.71
N TYR A 305 10.82 -11.40 19.57
CA TYR A 305 11.71 -10.53 18.79
C TYR A 305 11.25 -10.46 17.35
N LEU A 306 11.35 -9.26 16.78
CA LEU A 306 11.10 -9.01 15.36
C LEU A 306 12.25 -8.21 14.78
N TYR A 307 12.91 -8.80 13.77
CA TYR A 307 13.98 -8.13 13.02
C TYR A 307 13.55 -8.00 11.56
N LYS A 308 14.05 -6.96 10.90
CA LYS A 308 13.90 -6.77 9.46
C LYS A 308 15.27 -6.79 8.80
N ARG A 309 15.41 -7.60 7.74
CA ARG A 309 16.58 -7.59 6.86
C ARG A 309 16.43 -6.50 5.81
N THR A 310 17.39 -5.58 5.74
CA THR A 310 17.32 -4.37 4.90
C THR A 310 18.40 -4.32 3.82
N TYR A 311 19.48 -5.09 3.97
CA TYR A 311 20.58 -5.15 3.00
C TYR A 311 20.98 -6.58 2.67
N GLY A 312 21.45 -6.78 1.43
CA GLY A 312 21.91 -8.05 0.90
C GLY A 312 23.36 -8.40 1.26
N ARG A 313 23.68 -8.53 2.56
CA ARG A 313 24.97 -9.07 2.99
C ARG A 313 24.81 -10.46 3.57
N ALA A 314 25.79 -11.34 3.37
CA ALA A 314 25.87 -12.58 4.13
C ALA A 314 26.02 -12.23 5.61
N LEU A 315 25.19 -12.87 6.45
CA LEU A 315 25.30 -12.73 7.90
C LEU A 315 26.31 -13.75 8.41
N SER A 316 27.24 -13.31 9.28
CA SER A 316 28.21 -14.18 9.94
C SER A 316 28.47 -13.72 11.37
N GLN A 317 28.95 -14.63 12.23
CA GLN A 317 29.37 -14.28 13.59
C GLN A 317 30.51 -13.26 13.58
N GLU A 318 31.48 -13.42 12.67
CA GLU A 318 32.59 -12.46 12.51
C GLU A 318 32.05 -11.06 12.19
N LEU A 319 31.10 -10.96 11.26
CA LEU A 319 30.46 -9.69 10.91
C LEU A 319 29.69 -9.12 12.11
N PHE A 320 28.96 -9.96 12.84
CA PHE A 320 28.22 -9.57 14.01
C PHE A 320 29.13 -9.05 15.13
N ASP A 321 30.25 -9.73 15.37
CA ASP A 321 31.24 -9.37 16.40
C ASP A 321 32.04 -8.12 16.04
N SER A 322 32.19 -7.83 14.74
CA SER A 322 32.84 -6.61 14.26
C SER A 322 32.00 -5.35 14.40
N ALA A 323 30.67 -5.49 14.53
CA ALA A 323 29.72 -4.40 14.61
C ALA A 323 29.41 -4.02 16.07
N GLY A 324 29.40 -2.72 16.38
CA GLY A 324 28.81 -2.23 17.62
C GLY A 324 27.27 -2.24 17.54
N PRO A 325 26.55 -2.24 18.67
CA PRO A 325 25.09 -2.21 18.69
C PRO A 325 24.44 -1.08 17.87
N ASP A 326 25.11 0.06 17.77
CA ASP A 326 24.65 1.23 17.02
C ASP A 326 24.89 1.06 15.50
N ASP A 327 25.77 0.12 15.10
CA ASP A 327 26.16 -0.09 13.70
C ASP A 327 25.47 -1.29 13.04
N TYR A 328 24.63 -2.06 13.77
CA TYR A 328 24.01 -3.28 13.25
C TYR A 328 23.15 -3.04 12.00
N LEU A 329 22.48 -1.90 11.89
CA LEU A 329 21.75 -1.55 10.69
C LEU A 329 22.66 -1.42 9.46
N THR A 330 23.80 -0.77 9.61
CA THR A 330 24.73 -0.50 8.51
C THR A 330 25.65 -1.68 8.20
N VAL A 331 26.09 -2.41 9.22
CA VAL A 331 27.04 -3.52 9.09
C VAL A 331 26.32 -4.82 8.75
N LEU A 332 25.30 -5.18 9.52
CA LEU A 332 24.54 -6.43 9.32
C LEU A 332 23.39 -6.27 8.32
N GLY A 333 22.93 -5.04 8.08
CA GLY A 333 21.71 -4.81 7.32
C GLY A 333 20.45 -5.30 8.05
N MET A 334 20.46 -5.31 9.37
CA MET A 334 19.37 -5.78 10.21
C MET A 334 18.86 -4.66 11.10
N GLU A 335 17.53 -4.56 11.23
CA GLU A 335 16.83 -3.56 12.05
C GLU A 335 15.91 -4.26 13.05
N ILE A 336 15.93 -3.83 14.32
CA ILE A 336 14.96 -4.29 15.33
C ILE A 336 13.62 -3.57 15.12
N LYS A 337 12.54 -4.32 14.96
CA LYS A 337 11.16 -3.80 14.83
C LYS A 337 10.31 -4.03 16.09
N GLY A 338 10.65 -4.99 16.90
CA GLY A 338 9.83 -5.46 18.02
C GLY A 338 10.02 -4.74 19.35
N LYS A 339 11.24 -4.43 19.74
CA LYS A 339 11.58 -3.68 20.96
C LYS A 339 12.30 -2.39 20.60
N LYS A 340 11.94 -1.28 21.27
CA LYS A 340 12.88 -0.18 21.44
C LYS A 340 13.83 -0.62 22.57
N GLY A 341 14.79 -1.45 22.22
CA GLY A 341 15.91 -1.73 23.10
C GLY A 341 16.78 -0.48 23.24
N ASN A 342 17.40 -0.32 24.39
CA ASN A 342 18.42 0.71 24.61
C ASN A 342 19.75 0.34 23.93
N GLY A 343 19.71 -0.39 22.79
CA GLY A 343 20.91 -0.83 22.08
C GLY A 343 21.74 -1.86 22.86
N THR A 344 21.14 -2.65 23.75
CA THR A 344 21.87 -3.65 24.53
C THR A 344 22.09 -4.93 23.69
N SER A 345 23.18 -5.63 23.93
CA SER A 345 23.49 -6.92 23.30
C SER A 345 22.38 -7.98 23.48
N LEU A 346 21.52 -7.81 24.48
CA LEU A 346 20.37 -8.68 24.77
C LEU A 346 19.28 -8.60 23.70
N ASP A 347 19.10 -7.44 23.07
CA ASP A 347 18.06 -7.26 22.05
C ASP A 347 18.38 -7.98 20.73
N TRP A 348 19.64 -8.36 20.54
CA TRP A 348 20.15 -9.07 19.38
C TRP A 348 20.44 -10.56 19.64
N LYS A 349 20.13 -11.05 20.83
CA LYS A 349 20.45 -12.42 21.25
C LYS A 349 19.91 -13.47 20.28
N GLN A 350 18.65 -13.37 19.89
CA GLN A 350 18.02 -14.39 19.03
C GLN A 350 18.58 -14.37 17.61
N LEU A 351 18.87 -13.19 17.06
CA LEU A 351 19.52 -13.09 15.76
C LEU A 351 20.94 -13.67 15.80
N ARG A 352 21.71 -13.41 16.87
CA ARG A 352 23.04 -13.98 17.06
C ARG A 352 23.01 -15.50 17.12
N GLN A 353 22.03 -16.09 17.81
CA GLN A 353 21.85 -17.55 17.86
C GLN A 353 21.52 -18.12 16.49
N PHE A 354 20.62 -17.50 15.75
CA PHE A 354 20.31 -17.91 14.38
C PHE A 354 21.54 -17.90 13.49
N ILE A 355 22.34 -16.83 13.53
CA ILE A 355 23.59 -16.74 12.76
C ILE A 355 24.57 -17.83 13.18
N ALA A 356 24.71 -18.10 14.49
CA ALA A 356 25.59 -19.16 14.97
C ALA A 356 25.19 -20.54 14.39
N ILE A 357 23.91 -20.88 14.43
CA ILE A 357 23.37 -22.13 13.87
C ILE A 357 23.70 -22.23 12.37
N THR A 358 23.62 -21.13 11.61
CA THR A 358 23.94 -21.19 10.16
C THR A 358 25.41 -21.50 9.86
N GLU A 359 26.31 -21.34 10.83
CA GLU A 359 27.74 -21.59 10.71
C GLU A 359 28.20 -22.95 11.31
N GLU A 360 27.28 -23.72 11.91
CA GLU A 360 27.57 -25.05 12.45
C GLU A 360 27.87 -26.07 11.36
N GLU A 361 28.56 -27.17 11.73
CA GLU A 361 28.74 -28.33 10.85
C GLU A 361 27.39 -29.00 10.57
N ASP A 362 27.28 -29.77 9.50
CA ASP A 362 26.00 -30.26 8.97
C ASP A 362 25.13 -31.03 9.98
N GLU A 363 25.73 -31.85 10.85
CA GLU A 363 24.97 -32.64 11.84
C GLU A 363 24.38 -31.74 12.94
N GLU A 364 25.16 -30.81 13.47
CA GLU A 364 24.73 -29.85 14.49
C GLU A 364 23.72 -28.87 13.90
N PHE A 365 24.02 -28.33 12.71
CA PHE A 365 23.09 -27.46 11.98
C PHE A 365 21.73 -28.11 11.75
N ALA A 366 21.71 -29.38 11.29
CA ALA A 366 20.44 -30.07 11.04
C ALA A 366 19.60 -30.23 12.31
N GLN A 367 20.23 -30.53 13.44
CA GLN A 367 19.56 -30.68 14.73
C GLN A 367 19.02 -29.34 15.25
N ASP A 368 19.84 -28.31 15.26
CA ASP A 368 19.51 -27.01 15.88
C ASP A 368 18.58 -26.19 14.97
N ALA A 369 18.76 -26.24 13.65
CA ALA A 369 17.85 -25.63 12.70
C ALA A 369 16.44 -26.23 12.74
N GLN A 370 16.32 -27.56 12.90
CA GLN A 370 15.01 -28.22 13.08
C GLN A 370 14.26 -27.74 14.33
N GLN A 371 14.98 -27.43 15.39
CA GLN A 371 14.37 -26.92 16.61
C GLN A 371 14.01 -25.43 16.49
N LEU A 372 14.88 -24.64 15.84
CA LEU A 372 14.70 -23.19 15.72
C LEU A 372 13.67 -22.80 14.68
N LEU A 373 13.73 -23.41 13.48
CA LEU A 373 12.86 -23.01 12.37
C LEU A 373 11.48 -23.67 12.48
N ASP A 374 10.44 -22.92 12.17
CA ASP A 374 9.15 -23.52 11.85
C ASP A 374 9.22 -24.07 10.41
N LEU A 375 9.24 -25.39 10.27
CA LEU A 375 9.49 -26.05 8.99
C LEU A 375 8.31 -25.92 8.01
N ASP A 376 7.08 -25.73 8.51
CA ASP A 376 5.92 -25.51 7.65
C ASP A 376 5.98 -24.08 7.08
N ASN A 377 6.33 -23.08 7.90
CA ASN A 377 6.62 -21.73 7.42
C ASN A 377 7.81 -21.68 6.45
N VAL A 378 8.86 -22.50 6.71
CA VAL A 378 10.02 -22.62 5.81
C VAL A 378 9.58 -23.18 4.44
N ALA A 379 8.74 -24.20 4.41
CA ALA A 379 8.19 -24.74 3.17
C ALA A 379 7.36 -23.69 2.42
N ASP A 380 6.48 -22.98 3.10
CA ASP A 380 5.64 -21.93 2.53
C ASP A 380 6.48 -20.79 1.93
N ILE A 381 7.45 -20.25 2.67
CA ILE A 381 8.26 -19.13 2.19
C ILE A 381 9.20 -19.54 1.05
N TRP A 382 9.74 -20.78 1.08
CA TRP A 382 10.53 -21.31 -0.01
C TRP A 382 9.69 -21.46 -1.28
N ILE A 383 8.50 -22.12 -1.18
CA ILE A 383 7.57 -22.26 -2.30
C ILE A 383 7.21 -20.88 -2.85
N TYR A 384 6.83 -19.96 -1.98
CA TYR A 384 6.42 -18.62 -2.38
C TYR A 384 7.51 -17.89 -3.14
N LEU A 385 8.74 -17.79 -2.61
CA LEU A 385 9.81 -17.07 -3.28
C LEU A 385 10.33 -17.79 -4.51
N GLN A 386 10.38 -19.12 -4.52
CA GLN A 386 10.64 -19.88 -5.74
C GLN A 386 9.59 -19.56 -6.79
N PHE A 387 8.31 -19.57 -6.43
CA PHE A 387 7.20 -19.34 -7.35
C PHE A 387 7.24 -17.94 -7.97
N LEU A 388 7.46 -16.91 -7.16
CA LEU A 388 7.59 -15.52 -7.64
C LEU A 388 8.90 -15.25 -8.40
N TYR A 389 9.90 -16.09 -8.26
CA TYR A 389 11.30 -15.79 -8.56
C TYR A 389 11.77 -14.51 -7.85
N GLY A 390 11.59 -14.46 -6.53
CA GLY A 390 11.86 -13.29 -5.68
C GLY A 390 13.32 -13.17 -5.26
N GLU A 391 14.25 -12.92 -6.19
CA GLU A 391 15.70 -12.89 -5.93
C GLU A 391 16.07 -11.83 -4.89
N ASP A 392 15.46 -10.67 -4.93
CA ASP A 392 15.70 -9.58 -3.98
C ASP A 392 15.35 -9.97 -2.53
N ASN A 393 14.35 -10.84 -2.36
CA ASN A 393 13.89 -11.30 -1.06
C ASN A 393 14.82 -12.32 -0.39
N ILE A 394 15.71 -12.96 -1.13
CA ILE A 394 16.71 -13.87 -0.56
C ILE A 394 17.70 -13.11 0.34
N TYR A 395 18.08 -11.92 -0.04
CA TYR A 395 19.14 -11.16 0.62
C TYR A 395 18.66 -9.96 1.45
N LYS A 396 17.44 -9.48 1.21
CA LYS A 396 16.80 -8.40 1.97
C LYS A 396 15.28 -8.57 1.94
N ASN A 397 14.52 -7.57 2.38
CA ASN A 397 13.05 -7.56 2.29
C ASN A 397 12.37 -8.76 2.98
N MET A 398 12.92 -9.17 4.13
CA MET A 398 12.42 -10.27 4.95
C MET A 398 12.35 -9.85 6.41
N PHE A 399 11.30 -10.28 7.09
CA PHE A 399 11.23 -10.18 8.55
C PHE A 399 11.51 -11.53 9.19
N PHE A 400 12.16 -11.49 10.35
CA PHE A 400 12.52 -12.63 11.17
C PHE A 400 11.76 -12.48 12.49
N ALA A 401 10.70 -13.27 12.68
CA ALA A 401 9.87 -13.25 13.86
C ALA A 401 10.22 -14.43 14.78
N PHE A 402 10.88 -14.16 15.91
CA PHE A 402 11.17 -15.16 16.92
C PHE A 402 10.03 -15.20 17.93
N LYS A 403 9.22 -16.22 17.84
CA LYS A 403 8.07 -16.46 18.70
C LYS A 403 8.43 -17.44 19.80
N LYS A 404 7.86 -17.27 21.02
CA LYS A 404 8.04 -18.22 22.10
C LYS A 404 7.38 -19.56 21.77
N ASP A 405 8.15 -20.63 21.93
CA ASP A 405 7.70 -21.99 21.74
C ASP A 405 8.48 -22.92 22.69
N THR A 406 7.78 -23.72 23.47
CA THR A 406 8.40 -24.62 24.47
C THR A 406 9.23 -25.72 23.83
N ASP A 407 8.88 -26.11 22.60
CA ASP A 407 9.57 -27.15 21.83
C ASP A 407 10.63 -26.56 20.89
N GLY A 408 10.73 -25.22 20.84
CA GLY A 408 11.67 -24.50 20.02
C GLY A 408 13.08 -24.42 20.63
N TYR A 409 14.05 -24.06 19.82
CA TYR A 409 15.44 -23.87 20.23
C TYR A 409 15.56 -22.81 21.32
N GLN A 410 16.03 -23.20 22.49
CA GLN A 410 16.08 -22.35 23.68
C GLN A 410 14.74 -21.61 23.96
N GLY A 411 13.61 -22.24 23.65
CA GLY A 411 12.27 -21.70 23.89
C GLY A 411 11.75 -20.73 22.82
N TYR A 412 12.29 -20.79 21.61
CA TYR A 412 11.84 -19.95 20.49
C TYR A 412 11.77 -20.74 19.18
N LYS A 413 10.81 -20.35 18.33
CA LYS A 413 10.77 -20.68 16.90
C LYS A 413 10.88 -19.43 16.05
N LEU A 414 11.57 -19.56 14.93
CA LEU A 414 11.74 -18.52 13.93
C LEU A 414 10.76 -18.73 12.78
N TYR A 415 10.01 -17.65 12.48
CA TYR A 415 9.15 -17.51 11.32
C TYR A 415 9.70 -16.45 10.39
N LEU A 416 9.70 -16.75 9.08
CA LEU A 416 10.10 -15.84 8.01
C LEU A 416 8.86 -15.20 7.40
N VAL A 417 8.90 -13.88 7.19
CA VAL A 417 7.77 -13.10 6.65
C VAL A 417 8.24 -12.24 5.50
N PRO A 418 7.71 -12.42 4.27
CA PRO A 418 8.14 -11.67 3.10
C PRO A 418 7.64 -10.22 3.13
N TRP A 419 8.37 -9.35 2.43
CA TRP A 419 8.07 -7.93 2.30
C TRP A 419 8.64 -7.39 0.99
N ASP A 420 7.93 -6.39 0.34
CA ASP A 420 8.46 -5.64 -0.79
C ASP A 420 8.79 -6.56 -1.99
N THR A 421 7.76 -7.09 -2.62
CA THR A 421 7.86 -8.15 -3.65
C THR A 421 7.65 -7.62 -5.07
N ASP A 422 7.95 -6.36 -5.34
CA ASP A 422 7.84 -5.74 -6.67
C ASP A 422 8.86 -6.26 -7.69
N LEU A 423 10.03 -6.73 -7.20
CA LEU A 423 11.08 -7.35 -8.02
C LEU A 423 10.86 -8.86 -8.16
N THR A 424 9.78 -9.23 -8.81
CA THR A 424 9.33 -10.61 -9.02
C THR A 424 8.75 -10.77 -10.43
N TRP A 425 8.40 -11.99 -10.80
CA TRP A 425 7.78 -12.29 -12.11
C TRP A 425 8.58 -11.74 -13.28
N GLY A 426 9.90 -11.93 -13.24
CA GLY A 426 10.84 -11.45 -14.24
C GLY A 426 11.28 -9.99 -14.09
N ASN A 427 10.72 -9.21 -13.17
CA ASN A 427 11.30 -7.93 -12.80
C ASN A 427 12.54 -8.13 -11.94
N VAL A 428 13.69 -7.62 -12.38
CA VAL A 428 14.96 -7.65 -11.64
C VAL A 428 15.53 -6.25 -11.55
N TYR A 429 16.33 -6.02 -10.50
CA TYR A 429 17.07 -4.78 -10.35
C TYR A 429 18.34 -4.82 -11.23
N GLU A 430 18.54 -3.77 -12.01
CA GLU A 430 19.77 -3.55 -12.77
C GLU A 430 20.45 -2.28 -12.29
N ASP A 431 21.60 -2.44 -11.63
CA ASP A 431 22.43 -1.30 -11.22
C ASP A 431 23.17 -0.74 -12.44
N SER A 432 22.52 0.15 -13.16
CA SER A 432 23.21 0.98 -14.14
C SER A 432 23.73 2.24 -13.45
N LYS A 433 24.96 2.62 -13.69
CA LYS A 433 25.61 3.76 -13.03
C LYS A 433 24.92 5.10 -13.24
N GLU A 434 23.92 5.16 -14.10
CA GLU A 434 23.27 6.40 -14.54
C GLU A 434 21.81 6.51 -14.09
N GLU A 435 21.07 5.38 -13.87
CA GLU A 435 19.67 5.40 -13.42
C GLU A 435 19.33 4.13 -12.63
N LEU A 436 18.46 4.28 -11.63
CA LEU A 436 17.86 3.14 -10.92
C LEU A 436 16.85 2.47 -11.86
N TYR A 437 17.23 1.32 -12.36
CA TYR A 437 16.52 0.66 -13.44
C TYR A 437 15.97 -0.71 -13.02
N VAL A 438 14.74 -0.97 -13.38
CA VAL A 438 14.13 -2.31 -13.28
C VAL A 438 14.02 -2.87 -14.69
N LYS A 439 14.62 -4.05 -14.91
CA LYS A 439 14.57 -4.78 -16.17
C LYS A 439 13.66 -5.98 -16.06
N TRP A 440 12.93 -6.27 -17.10
CA TRP A 440 12.18 -7.51 -17.21
C TRP A 440 13.01 -8.60 -17.90
N VAL A 441 13.13 -9.77 -17.24
CA VAL A 441 13.95 -10.91 -17.67
C VAL A 441 13.10 -12.18 -17.66
N PRO A 442 12.35 -12.44 -18.75
CA PRO A 442 11.41 -13.58 -18.83
C PRO A 442 12.12 -14.93 -18.72
N GLU A 443 13.38 -15.03 -19.15
CA GLU A 443 14.18 -16.25 -19.07
C GLU A 443 14.47 -16.74 -17.64
N ASN A 444 14.11 -15.98 -16.63
CA ASN A 444 14.19 -16.43 -15.24
C ASN A 444 13.04 -17.39 -14.85
N ALA A 445 12.02 -17.53 -15.69
CA ALA A 445 10.88 -18.39 -15.40
C ALA A 445 11.25 -19.88 -15.22
N ASP A 446 12.26 -20.37 -15.91
CA ASP A 446 12.75 -21.77 -15.87
C ASP A 446 14.05 -21.96 -15.06
N ARG A 447 14.41 -20.98 -14.21
CA ARG A 447 15.62 -21.04 -13.37
C ARG A 447 15.30 -21.38 -11.93
N TYR A 448 16.20 -22.12 -11.29
CA TYR A 448 16.22 -22.29 -9.85
C TYR A 448 16.67 -21.00 -9.17
N LEU A 449 15.97 -20.61 -8.12
CA LEU A 449 16.35 -19.47 -7.29
C LEU A 449 17.21 -19.97 -6.12
N GLU A 450 18.52 -19.76 -6.20
CA GLU A 450 19.46 -20.17 -5.15
C GLU A 450 19.21 -19.40 -3.85
N TRP A 451 19.04 -20.16 -2.76
CA TRP A 451 18.92 -19.62 -1.41
C TRP A 451 19.75 -20.45 -0.43
N PRO A 452 21.01 -20.09 -0.20
CA PRO A 452 21.99 -20.97 0.47
C PRO A 452 21.52 -21.57 1.80
N LEU A 453 20.78 -20.81 2.63
CA LEU A 453 20.24 -21.33 3.89
C LEU A 453 19.22 -22.44 3.68
N LEU A 454 18.25 -22.22 2.80
CA LEU A 454 17.19 -23.18 2.56
C LEU A 454 17.66 -24.33 1.67
N ASP A 455 18.58 -24.08 0.75
CA ASP A 455 19.23 -25.12 -0.04
C ASP A 455 19.95 -26.13 0.86
N ARG A 456 20.68 -25.64 1.88
CA ARG A 456 21.33 -26.51 2.88
C ARG A 456 20.33 -27.32 3.69
N LEU A 457 19.19 -26.74 4.11
CA LEU A 457 18.12 -27.48 4.79
C LEU A 457 17.55 -28.59 3.90
N ILE A 458 17.37 -28.33 2.62
CA ILE A 458 16.84 -29.28 1.64
C ILE A 458 17.89 -30.38 1.34
N GLU A 459 19.16 -30.03 1.16
CA GLU A 459 20.25 -30.99 0.94
C GLU A 459 20.39 -31.98 2.08
N LEU A 460 20.28 -31.52 3.33
CA LEU A 460 20.35 -32.34 4.54
C LEU A 460 19.02 -32.99 4.92
N ASP A 461 17.95 -32.68 4.21
CA ASP A 461 16.57 -33.11 4.49
C ASP A 461 16.14 -32.89 5.96
N VAL A 462 16.47 -31.71 6.48
CA VAL A 462 16.22 -31.36 7.87
C VAL A 462 14.73 -31.50 8.21
N GLY A 463 14.41 -32.38 9.19
CA GLY A 463 13.05 -32.62 9.63
C GLY A 463 12.10 -33.10 8.53
N GLY A 464 12.61 -33.70 7.44
CA GLY A 464 11.82 -34.16 6.31
C GLY A 464 11.28 -33.02 5.43
N ILE A 465 12.06 -31.93 5.31
CA ILE A 465 11.62 -30.72 4.58
C ILE A 465 11.29 -30.99 3.10
N ARG A 466 11.93 -31.98 2.48
CA ARG A 466 11.63 -32.32 1.07
C ARG A 466 10.20 -32.82 0.90
N GLU A 467 9.77 -33.74 1.76
CA GLU A 467 8.40 -34.27 1.75
C GLU A 467 7.40 -33.15 2.08
N ARG A 468 7.69 -32.30 3.09
CA ARG A 468 6.85 -31.15 3.44
C ARG A 468 6.66 -30.21 2.25
N ILE A 469 7.71 -29.83 1.54
CA ILE A 469 7.64 -28.97 0.34
C ILE A 469 6.78 -29.65 -0.73
N LYS A 470 6.96 -30.96 -0.97
CA LYS A 470 6.22 -31.70 -1.98
C LYS A 470 4.72 -31.79 -1.66
N ASP A 471 4.38 -32.12 -0.44
CA ASP A 471 3.00 -32.23 0.01
C ASP A 471 2.34 -30.84 -0.03
N ARG A 472 3.01 -29.84 0.49
CA ARG A 472 2.52 -28.46 0.50
C ARG A 472 2.35 -27.87 -0.91
N TRP A 473 3.31 -28.11 -1.80
CA TRP A 473 3.17 -27.72 -3.20
C TRP A 473 1.93 -28.36 -3.84
N THR A 474 1.71 -29.64 -3.59
CA THR A 474 0.54 -30.37 -4.12
C THR A 474 -0.76 -29.76 -3.61
N GLU A 475 -0.84 -29.45 -2.32
CA GLU A 475 -1.98 -28.78 -1.69
C GLU A 475 -2.23 -27.41 -2.31
N LEU A 476 -1.22 -26.52 -2.34
CA LEU A 476 -1.30 -25.17 -2.89
C LEU A 476 -1.69 -25.17 -4.37
N ARG A 477 -1.19 -26.13 -5.16
CA ARG A 477 -1.56 -26.31 -6.57
C ARG A 477 -3.01 -26.74 -6.78
N SER A 478 -3.63 -27.34 -5.78
CA SER A 478 -5.07 -27.66 -5.81
C SER A 478 -5.96 -26.54 -5.22
N GLY A 479 -5.35 -25.52 -4.64
CA GLY A 479 -5.98 -24.39 -3.98
C GLY A 479 -5.57 -23.03 -4.58
N ILE A 480 -4.93 -22.19 -3.76
CA ILE A 480 -4.59 -20.79 -4.11
C ILE A 480 -3.65 -20.65 -5.32
N LEU A 481 -2.74 -21.61 -5.54
CA LEU A 481 -1.84 -21.63 -6.70
C LEU A 481 -2.40 -22.47 -7.87
N SER A 482 -3.68 -22.82 -7.88
CA SER A 482 -4.33 -23.36 -9.08
C SER A 482 -4.37 -22.30 -10.18
N GLU A 483 -4.39 -22.72 -11.43
CA GLU A 483 -4.49 -21.80 -12.57
C GLU A 483 -5.75 -20.92 -12.50
N GLU A 484 -6.87 -21.50 -12.06
CA GLU A 484 -8.15 -20.80 -11.88
C GLU A 484 -8.04 -19.70 -10.82
N SER A 485 -7.63 -20.05 -9.58
CA SER A 485 -7.53 -19.08 -8.47
C SER A 485 -6.52 -17.96 -8.78
N MET A 486 -5.37 -18.31 -9.37
CA MET A 486 -4.39 -17.31 -9.77
C MET A 486 -4.92 -16.35 -10.82
N ASN A 487 -5.63 -16.88 -11.83
CA ASN A 487 -6.24 -16.03 -12.85
C ASN A 487 -7.35 -15.14 -12.30
N GLU A 488 -8.14 -15.62 -11.35
CA GLU A 488 -9.16 -14.80 -10.67
C GLU A 488 -8.52 -13.64 -9.91
N ILE A 489 -7.54 -13.91 -9.04
CA ILE A 489 -6.84 -12.89 -8.24
C ILE A 489 -6.12 -11.89 -9.17
N PHE A 490 -5.44 -12.39 -10.20
CA PHE A 490 -4.72 -11.54 -11.14
C PHE A 490 -5.67 -10.63 -11.93
N THR A 491 -6.79 -11.19 -12.39
CA THR A 491 -7.83 -10.46 -13.11
C THR A 491 -8.43 -9.38 -12.24
N GLU A 492 -8.76 -9.68 -10.98
CA GLU A 492 -9.25 -8.70 -10.01
C GLU A 492 -8.25 -7.55 -9.82
N CYS A 493 -6.96 -7.86 -9.61
CA CYS A 493 -5.93 -6.83 -9.48
C CYS A 493 -5.81 -5.93 -10.71
N THR A 494 -5.89 -6.53 -11.92
CA THR A 494 -5.79 -5.76 -13.17
C THR A 494 -7.02 -4.91 -13.42
N HIS A 495 -8.22 -5.43 -13.15
CA HIS A 495 -9.47 -4.67 -13.27
C HIS A 495 -9.48 -3.48 -12.32
N GLN A 496 -9.13 -3.65 -11.04
CA GLN A 496 -9.06 -2.53 -10.10
C GLN A 496 -8.19 -1.37 -10.62
N VAL A 497 -7.09 -1.66 -11.28
CA VAL A 497 -6.17 -0.65 -11.81
C VAL A 497 -6.66 -0.05 -13.12
N GLN A 498 -7.20 -0.87 -14.03
CA GLN A 498 -7.60 -0.45 -15.37
C GLN A 498 -8.99 0.20 -15.38
N ASP A 499 -9.98 -0.49 -14.82
CA ASP A 499 -11.38 -0.08 -14.91
C ASP A 499 -11.68 1.15 -14.06
N SER A 500 -10.86 1.42 -13.04
CA SER A 500 -10.91 2.67 -12.27
C SER A 500 -10.42 3.90 -13.03
N GLY A 501 -9.76 3.71 -14.18
CA GLY A 501 -9.09 4.77 -14.93
C GLY A 501 -7.79 5.28 -14.29
N ALA A 502 -7.41 4.76 -13.13
CA ALA A 502 -6.25 5.24 -12.37
C ALA A 502 -4.92 4.98 -13.09
N PHE A 503 -4.80 3.86 -13.81
CA PHE A 503 -3.61 3.55 -14.62
C PHE A 503 -3.31 4.65 -15.65
N THR A 504 -4.31 5.06 -16.40
CA THR A 504 -4.20 6.09 -17.42
C THR A 504 -3.87 7.46 -16.82
N ARG A 505 -4.51 7.81 -15.69
CA ARG A 505 -4.22 9.06 -14.98
C ARG A 505 -2.82 9.08 -14.37
N ASP A 506 -2.36 7.95 -13.82
CA ASP A 506 -0.99 7.82 -13.30
C ASP A 506 0.06 7.95 -14.40
N ALA A 507 -0.18 7.33 -15.57
CA ALA A 507 0.70 7.44 -16.74
C ALA A 507 0.78 8.89 -17.26
N ALA A 508 -0.33 9.60 -17.29
CA ALA A 508 -0.37 11.00 -17.68
C ALA A 508 0.39 11.90 -16.67
N ARG A 509 0.32 11.58 -15.38
CA ARG A 509 0.99 12.34 -14.31
C ARG A 509 2.49 12.06 -14.24
N TRP A 510 2.88 10.81 -14.49
CA TRP A 510 4.26 10.33 -14.38
C TRP A 510 4.71 9.64 -15.67
N PRO A 511 4.90 10.40 -16.78
CA PRO A 511 5.21 9.78 -18.09
C PRO A 511 6.55 9.04 -18.11
N ASP A 512 7.48 9.38 -17.19
CA ASP A 512 8.77 8.70 -17.05
C ASP A 512 8.71 7.44 -16.14
N SER A 513 7.57 7.16 -15.51
CA SER A 513 7.33 5.91 -14.80
C SER A 513 7.00 4.79 -15.79
N ARG A 514 7.28 3.55 -15.40
CA ARG A 514 6.90 2.40 -16.23
C ARG A 514 5.38 2.19 -16.21
N HIS A 515 4.79 2.11 -17.41
CA HIS A 515 3.38 1.82 -17.65
C HIS A 515 3.26 0.94 -18.90
N ASP A 516 3.84 -0.27 -18.83
CA ASP A 516 3.86 -1.18 -19.97
C ASP A 516 2.65 -2.12 -20.03
N ALA A 517 1.93 -2.30 -18.91
CA ALA A 517 0.74 -3.15 -18.79
C ALA A 517 0.91 -4.54 -19.46
N ASP A 518 2.13 -5.10 -19.42
CA ASP A 518 2.44 -6.39 -20.01
C ASP A 518 1.89 -7.54 -19.16
N TYR A 519 0.56 -7.59 -19.09
CA TYR A 519 -0.15 -8.61 -18.34
C TYR A 519 -0.01 -9.99 -18.96
N ASP A 520 0.05 -10.08 -20.29
CA ASP A 520 0.23 -11.35 -21.01
C ASP A 520 1.62 -11.92 -20.77
N GLY A 521 2.66 -11.07 -20.78
CA GLY A 521 4.02 -11.48 -20.42
C GLY A 521 4.12 -12.00 -19.00
N MET A 522 3.47 -11.32 -18.03
CA MET A 522 3.43 -11.78 -16.65
C MET A 522 2.68 -13.13 -16.51
N LYS A 523 1.54 -13.31 -17.18
CA LYS A 523 0.81 -14.59 -17.21
C LYS A 523 1.63 -15.71 -17.83
N GLN A 524 2.36 -15.42 -18.91
CA GLN A 524 3.25 -16.40 -19.54
C GLN A 524 4.37 -16.81 -18.59
N PHE A 525 4.99 -15.84 -17.91
CA PHE A 525 6.00 -16.12 -16.88
C PHE A 525 5.44 -17.01 -15.75
N MET A 526 4.26 -16.70 -15.22
CA MET A 526 3.59 -17.52 -14.20
C MET A 526 3.38 -18.96 -14.66
N LYS A 527 2.93 -19.14 -15.90
CA LYS A 527 2.71 -20.48 -16.49
C LYS A 527 4.02 -21.26 -16.59
N GLU A 528 5.05 -20.68 -17.20
CA GLU A 528 6.36 -21.32 -17.37
C GLU A 528 6.99 -21.64 -16.02
N ARG A 529 6.84 -20.74 -15.06
CA ARG A 529 7.32 -20.93 -13.68
C ARG A 529 6.63 -22.09 -12.98
N THR A 530 5.31 -22.20 -13.14
CA THR A 530 4.52 -23.31 -12.63
C THR A 530 4.99 -24.65 -13.22
N GLU A 531 5.14 -24.72 -14.53
CA GLU A 531 5.61 -25.92 -15.24
C GLU A 531 7.03 -26.34 -14.81
N PHE A 532 7.91 -25.37 -14.54
CA PHE A 532 9.25 -25.62 -14.02
C PHE A 532 9.21 -26.21 -12.61
N LEU A 533 8.45 -25.60 -11.69
CA LEU A 533 8.36 -26.06 -10.31
C LEU A 533 7.64 -27.41 -10.19
N ASP A 534 6.58 -27.66 -10.97
CA ASP A 534 5.90 -28.95 -11.04
C ASP A 534 6.88 -30.09 -11.37
N LYS A 535 7.82 -29.85 -12.28
CA LYS A 535 8.84 -30.84 -12.64
C LYS A 535 9.93 -30.97 -11.57
N MET A 536 10.38 -29.86 -11.01
CA MET A 536 11.48 -29.80 -10.06
C MET A 536 11.11 -30.43 -8.71
N ILE A 537 9.94 -30.12 -8.18
CA ILE A 537 9.50 -30.58 -6.86
C ILE A 537 9.11 -32.07 -6.87
N GLN A 538 8.69 -32.61 -8.01
CA GLN A 538 8.36 -34.03 -8.16
C GLN A 538 9.57 -34.97 -8.30
N GLN A 539 10.75 -34.42 -8.59
CA GLN A 539 12.02 -35.19 -8.67
C GLN A 539 12.60 -35.44 -7.29
#